data_5ebd0058c5b293fc7e18f2a0ca164ca2
#
_entry.id   5ebd0058c5b293fc7e18f2a0ca164ca2
#
_cell.length_a   1.000
_cell.length_b   1.000
_cell.length_c   1.000
_cell.angle_alpha   90.00
_cell.angle_beta   90.00
_cell.angle_gamma   90.00
#
_symmetry.space_group_name_H-M   'P 1'
#
loop_
_entity.id
_entity.type
_entity.pdbx_description
1 polymer ?
#
loop_
_entity_poly.entity_id
_entity_poly.type
_entity_poly.pdbx_seq_one_letter_code
_entity_poly.pdbx_strand_id
1 'polypeptide(L)'
;IGKNGSGKTTLLKILSGITFPSKGSFSIKGKVAPFLSLGIGFHHELTAKENLYLYGAVLGLSRQKVKEKLKKILDFAEVKRFQDMKLKNFSSGMQARLAFAMMIQTNPEILLVDEIFAVGDKDFRPKCISYFKKHKAKGKTVIFASHGLATIKEHCDKVILLDKGKVIAFDKPKKVIKIYEKM
;
A
#
# COMPACT_ATOMS: atom_id res chain seq x y z
N ILE A 1 -12.15 4.33 -7.67
CA ILE A 1 -11.72 4.94 -8.94
C ILE A 1 -12.17 6.38 -9.05
N GLY A 2 -11.68 7.13 -10.06
CA GLY A 2 -12.02 8.52 -10.34
C GLY A 2 -10.88 9.23 -11.06
N LYS A 3 -11.18 10.35 -11.71
CA LYS A 3 -10.18 11.19 -12.41
C LYS A 3 -9.12 11.74 -11.44
N ASN A 4 -8.04 12.32 -11.96
CA ASN A 4 -7.07 13.03 -11.13
C ASN A 4 -7.75 14.18 -10.39
N GLY A 5 -7.40 14.39 -9.10
CA GLY A 5 -8.05 15.39 -8.26
C GLY A 5 -9.44 15.00 -7.72
N SER A 6 -9.97 13.81 -8.00
CA SER A 6 -11.29 13.38 -7.50
C SER A 6 -11.35 13.11 -5.98
N GLY A 7 -10.21 13.10 -5.27
CA GLY A 7 -10.14 12.91 -3.82
C GLY A 7 -9.72 11.51 -3.35
N LYS A 8 -9.28 10.61 -4.25
CA LYS A 8 -8.86 9.23 -3.92
C LYS A 8 -7.79 9.17 -2.84
N THR A 9 -6.66 9.85 -3.08
CA THR A 9 -5.53 9.91 -2.14
C THR A 9 -5.92 10.58 -0.82
N THR A 10 -6.77 11.63 -0.87
CA THR A 10 -7.28 12.29 0.33
C THR A 10 -8.11 11.33 1.17
N LEU A 11 -9.01 10.57 0.54
CA LEU A 11 -9.80 9.55 1.23
C LEU A 11 -8.90 8.50 1.88
N LEU A 12 -7.89 7.99 1.16
CA LEU A 12 -6.95 7.02 1.72
C LEU A 12 -6.15 7.61 2.89
N LYS A 13 -5.73 8.90 2.83
CA LYS A 13 -5.04 9.58 3.94
C LYS A 13 -5.95 9.74 5.17
N ILE A 14 -7.24 10.02 4.98
CA ILE A 14 -8.20 10.05 6.09
C ILE A 14 -8.35 8.66 6.70
N LEU A 15 -8.57 7.64 5.88
CA LEU A 15 -8.70 6.26 6.36
C LEU A 15 -7.43 5.72 7.02
N SER A 16 -6.26 6.26 6.70
CA SER A 16 -5.00 5.89 7.36
C SER A 16 -4.72 6.65 8.66
N GLY A 17 -5.54 7.65 9.00
CA GLY A 17 -5.31 8.53 10.15
C GLY A 17 -4.20 9.57 9.94
N ILE A 18 -3.67 9.72 8.73
CA ILE A 18 -2.65 10.76 8.40
C ILE A 18 -3.29 12.15 8.39
N THR A 19 -4.57 12.23 8.02
CA THR A 19 -5.30 13.48 7.95
C THR A 19 -6.69 13.28 8.56
N PHE A 20 -7.17 14.28 9.30
CA PHE A 20 -8.51 14.26 9.89
C PHE A 20 -9.53 14.88 8.93
N PRO A 21 -10.77 14.39 8.89
CA PRO A 21 -11.84 15.03 8.14
C PRO A 21 -12.21 16.38 8.76
N SER A 22 -12.45 17.41 7.94
CA SER A 22 -12.90 18.72 8.40
C SER A 22 -14.32 18.69 8.99
N LYS A 23 -15.16 17.77 8.52
CA LYS A 23 -16.53 17.54 9.00
C LYS A 23 -16.87 16.05 8.91
N GLY A 24 -17.78 15.60 9.77
CA GLY A 24 -18.21 14.21 9.82
C GLY A 24 -17.27 13.34 10.65
N SER A 25 -17.53 12.03 10.65
CA SER A 25 -16.75 11.03 11.36
C SER A 25 -16.63 9.75 10.54
N PHE A 26 -15.62 8.96 10.85
CA PHE A 26 -15.45 7.62 10.30
C PHE A 26 -14.98 6.67 11.40
N SER A 27 -15.22 5.39 11.21
CA SER A 27 -14.77 4.35 12.12
C SER A 27 -14.13 3.22 11.34
N ILE A 28 -12.97 2.76 11.80
CA ILE A 28 -12.28 1.61 11.23
C ILE A 28 -12.02 0.61 12.34
N LYS A 29 -12.39 -0.65 12.11
CA LYS A 29 -12.09 -1.75 13.03
C LYS A 29 -10.93 -2.56 12.46
N GLY A 30 -9.83 -2.64 13.23
CA GLY A 30 -8.66 -3.42 12.88
C GLY A 30 -7.41 -2.60 12.56
N LYS A 31 -6.28 -3.30 12.45
CA LYS A 31 -4.97 -2.70 12.19
C LYS A 31 -4.85 -2.28 10.73
N VAL A 32 -4.70 -0.99 10.50
CA VAL A 32 -4.50 -0.40 9.17
C VAL A 32 -3.00 -0.29 8.87
N ALA A 33 -2.59 -0.69 7.67
CA ALA A 33 -1.27 -0.38 7.15
C ALA A 33 -1.41 0.42 5.85
N PRO A 34 -1.05 1.72 5.87
CA PRO A 34 -1.06 2.54 4.68
C PRO A 34 0.20 2.34 3.85
N PHE A 35 0.03 2.13 2.55
CA PHE A 35 1.07 2.17 1.55
C PHE A 35 0.75 3.30 0.56
N LEU A 36 0.80 4.53 1.05
CA LEU A 36 0.37 5.73 0.32
C LEU A 36 1.52 6.56 -0.22
N SER A 37 2.73 6.34 0.29
CA SER A 37 3.93 7.05 -0.13
C SER A 37 5.14 6.16 0.08
N LEU A 38 5.98 6.06 -0.94
CA LEU A 38 7.20 5.26 -0.90
C LEU A 38 8.19 5.86 0.10
N GLY A 39 8.68 5.04 1.04
CA GLY A 39 9.82 5.40 1.87
C GLY A 39 9.58 6.44 2.97
N ILE A 40 8.33 6.78 3.31
CA ILE A 40 8.09 7.60 4.51
C ILE A 40 8.68 6.88 5.72
N GLY A 41 9.65 7.54 6.38
CA GLY A 41 10.37 7.00 7.52
C GLY A 41 11.69 6.32 7.19
N PHE A 42 12.10 6.28 5.93
CA PHE A 42 13.44 5.87 5.54
C PHE A 42 14.45 7.02 5.66
N HIS A 43 15.65 6.68 6.13
CA HIS A 43 16.78 7.60 6.22
C HIS A 43 17.85 7.22 5.18
N HIS A 44 18.10 8.09 4.23
CA HIS A 44 18.94 7.80 3.06
C HIS A 44 20.40 7.50 3.39
N GLU A 45 20.94 8.01 4.49
CA GLU A 45 22.32 7.76 4.93
C GLU A 45 22.48 6.44 5.71
N LEU A 46 21.40 5.82 6.13
CA LEU A 46 21.42 4.51 6.77
C LEU A 46 21.38 3.39 5.71
N THR A 47 21.92 2.23 6.09
CA THR A 47 21.84 1.01 5.29
C THR A 47 20.40 0.49 5.18
N ALA A 48 20.13 -0.41 4.22
CA ALA A 48 18.83 -1.05 4.12
C ALA A 48 18.44 -1.79 5.41
N LYS A 49 19.39 -2.49 6.02
CA LYS A 49 19.20 -3.18 7.30
C LYS A 49 18.86 -2.24 8.44
N GLU A 50 19.58 -1.13 8.60
CA GLU A 50 19.30 -0.12 9.63
C GLU A 50 17.94 0.54 9.41
N ASN A 51 17.60 0.84 8.15
CA ASN A 51 16.29 1.37 7.80
C ASN A 51 15.15 0.41 8.13
N LEU A 52 15.35 -0.90 8.04
CA LEU A 52 14.33 -1.87 8.46
C LEU A 52 14.07 -1.79 9.96
N TYR A 53 15.07 -1.56 10.80
CA TYR A 53 14.87 -1.34 12.23
C TYR A 53 14.15 -0.02 12.50
N LEU A 54 14.56 1.06 11.84
CA LEU A 54 13.93 2.37 11.97
C LEU A 54 12.46 2.32 11.53
N TYR A 55 12.21 1.83 10.31
CA TYR A 55 10.87 1.74 9.75
C TYR A 55 9.98 0.74 10.51
N GLY A 56 10.58 -0.33 11.05
CA GLY A 56 9.91 -1.27 11.93
C GLY A 56 9.37 -0.61 13.19
N ALA A 57 10.15 0.26 13.82
CA ALA A 57 9.72 1.03 14.98
C ALA A 57 8.54 1.96 14.63
N VAL A 58 8.61 2.66 13.49
CA VAL A 58 7.50 3.50 12.98
C VAL A 58 6.23 2.69 12.77
N LEU A 59 6.36 1.44 12.31
CA LEU A 59 5.22 0.53 12.10
C LEU A 59 4.78 -0.21 13.39
N GLY A 60 5.38 0.11 14.55
CA GLY A 60 5.04 -0.49 15.84
C GLY A 60 5.56 -1.92 16.03
N LEU A 61 6.64 -2.30 15.33
CA LEU A 61 7.33 -3.57 15.54
C LEU A 61 8.50 -3.39 16.52
N SER A 62 8.66 -4.30 17.48
CA SER A 62 9.84 -4.32 18.33
C SER A 62 11.09 -4.70 17.54
N ARG A 63 12.26 -4.22 18.01
CA ARG A 63 13.56 -4.55 17.41
C ARG A 63 13.77 -6.05 17.27
N GLN A 64 13.34 -6.82 18.27
CA GLN A 64 13.42 -8.28 18.25
C GLN A 64 12.59 -8.89 17.10
N LYS A 65 11.35 -8.44 16.92
CA LYS A 65 10.48 -8.89 15.82
C LYS A 65 11.05 -8.55 14.44
N VAL A 66 11.68 -7.38 14.31
CA VAL A 66 12.36 -7.01 13.06
C VAL A 66 13.55 -7.93 12.80
N LYS A 67 14.37 -8.21 13.84
CA LYS A 67 15.52 -9.13 13.73
C LYS A 67 15.10 -10.52 13.26
N GLU A 68 14.05 -11.08 13.86
CA GLU A 68 13.51 -12.42 13.49
C GLU A 68 13.03 -12.48 12.04
N LYS A 69 12.49 -11.37 11.53
CA LYS A 69 11.93 -11.29 10.18
C LYS A 69 12.89 -10.73 9.13
N LEU A 70 14.07 -10.25 9.54
CA LEU A 70 15.00 -9.53 8.68
C LEU A 70 15.32 -10.26 7.38
N LYS A 71 15.73 -11.54 7.50
CA LYS A 71 16.02 -12.37 6.34
C LYS A 71 14.81 -12.46 5.40
N LYS A 72 13.63 -12.74 5.94
CA LYS A 72 12.38 -12.87 5.15
C LYS A 72 12.01 -11.58 4.43
N ILE A 73 12.22 -10.43 5.07
CA ILE A 73 11.95 -9.11 4.48
C ILE A 73 12.89 -8.87 3.31
N LEU A 74 14.19 -9.06 3.52
CA LEU A 74 15.23 -8.84 2.51
C LEU A 74 15.09 -9.78 1.31
N ASP A 75 14.78 -11.07 1.57
CA ASP A 75 14.54 -12.07 0.53
C ASP A 75 13.27 -11.72 -0.28
N PHE A 76 12.17 -11.32 0.38
CA PHE A 76 10.96 -10.91 -0.30
C PHE A 76 11.17 -9.67 -1.18
N ALA A 77 11.91 -8.67 -0.66
CA ALA A 77 12.25 -7.45 -1.39
C ALA A 77 13.30 -7.67 -2.49
N GLU A 78 13.96 -8.84 -2.54
CA GLU A 78 15.06 -9.16 -3.47
C GLU A 78 16.29 -8.25 -3.34
N VAL A 79 16.53 -7.72 -2.13
CA VAL A 79 17.64 -6.78 -1.86
C VAL A 79 18.65 -7.33 -0.85
N LYS A 80 18.62 -8.62 -0.54
CA LYS A 80 19.48 -9.21 0.49
C LYS A 80 20.96 -8.93 0.28
N ARG A 81 21.45 -9.03 -0.96
CA ARG A 81 22.86 -8.75 -1.30
C ARG A 81 23.26 -7.28 -1.07
N PHE A 82 22.29 -6.40 -0.93
CA PHE A 82 22.49 -4.97 -0.73
C PHE A 82 22.12 -4.52 0.69
N GLN A 83 21.95 -5.44 1.64
CA GLN A 83 21.46 -5.12 2.99
C GLN A 83 22.32 -4.11 3.75
N ASP A 84 23.62 -4.10 3.50
CA ASP A 84 24.59 -3.20 4.14
C ASP A 84 24.92 -1.95 3.26
N MET A 85 24.24 -1.79 2.12
CA MET A 85 24.33 -0.62 1.26
C MET A 85 23.40 0.48 1.78
N LYS A 86 23.89 1.75 1.76
CA LYS A 86 23.08 2.92 2.11
C LYS A 86 21.91 3.11 1.15
N LEU A 87 20.76 3.53 1.69
CA LEU A 87 19.52 3.65 0.91
C LEU A 87 19.59 4.70 -0.20
N LYS A 88 20.44 5.71 -0.07
CA LYS A 88 20.69 6.69 -1.15
C LYS A 88 21.18 6.06 -2.45
N ASN A 89 21.80 4.88 -2.38
CA ASN A 89 22.28 4.13 -3.53
C ASN A 89 21.25 3.13 -4.08
N PHE A 90 20.05 3.04 -3.48
CA PHE A 90 18.95 2.21 -3.96
C PHE A 90 18.18 2.95 -5.04
N SER A 91 17.75 2.23 -6.09
CA SER A 91 16.74 2.73 -6.99
C SER A 91 15.41 2.95 -6.26
N SER A 92 14.54 3.80 -6.79
CA SER A 92 13.19 4.00 -6.24
C SER A 92 12.40 2.68 -6.16
N GLY A 93 12.59 1.80 -7.15
CA GLY A 93 12.00 0.46 -7.15
C GLY A 93 12.52 -0.42 -6.01
N MET A 94 13.82 -0.42 -5.72
CA MET A 94 14.39 -1.16 -4.59
C MET A 94 13.88 -0.62 -3.25
N GLN A 95 13.77 0.70 -3.09
CA GLN A 95 13.21 1.32 -1.88
C GLN A 95 11.73 0.93 -1.71
N ALA A 96 10.96 0.96 -2.78
CA ALA A 96 9.56 0.54 -2.79
C ALA A 96 9.38 -0.93 -2.39
N ARG A 97 10.18 -1.82 -2.94
CA ARG A 97 10.19 -3.25 -2.61
C ARG A 97 10.49 -3.47 -1.13
N LEU A 98 11.50 -2.75 -0.58
CA LEU A 98 11.89 -2.84 0.82
C LEU A 98 10.78 -2.35 1.76
N ALA A 99 10.18 -1.19 1.46
CA ALA A 99 9.07 -0.63 2.24
C ALA A 99 7.86 -1.56 2.24
N PHE A 100 7.47 -2.08 1.07
CA PHE A 100 6.37 -3.03 0.95
C PHE A 100 6.64 -4.32 1.73
N ALA A 101 7.84 -4.91 1.55
CA ALA A 101 8.24 -6.12 2.25
C ALA A 101 8.18 -5.98 3.77
N MET A 102 8.56 -4.80 4.29
CA MET A 102 8.50 -4.51 5.72
C MET A 102 7.06 -4.31 6.20
N MET A 103 6.26 -3.53 5.47
CA MET A 103 4.88 -3.25 5.82
C MET A 103 4.06 -4.52 5.98
N ILE A 104 4.19 -5.48 5.06
CA ILE A 104 3.42 -6.74 5.12
C ILE A 104 3.78 -7.61 6.34
N GLN A 105 4.95 -7.39 6.97
CA GLN A 105 5.31 -8.10 8.20
C GLN A 105 4.56 -7.62 9.45
N THR A 106 3.90 -6.48 9.39
CA THR A 106 3.01 -6.02 10.46
C THR A 106 1.73 -6.83 10.54
N ASN A 107 1.47 -7.67 9.54
CA ASN A 107 0.28 -8.51 9.41
C ASN A 107 -1.03 -7.72 9.56
N PRO A 108 -1.23 -6.63 8.82
CA PRO A 108 -2.38 -5.75 8.97
C PRO A 108 -3.68 -6.49 8.67
N GLU A 109 -4.81 -5.96 9.15
CA GLU A 109 -6.16 -6.41 8.79
C GLU A 109 -6.65 -5.66 7.55
N ILE A 110 -6.25 -4.39 7.43
CA ILE A 110 -6.63 -3.51 6.33
C ILE A 110 -5.36 -2.94 5.69
N LEU A 111 -5.22 -3.16 4.39
CA LEU A 111 -4.18 -2.54 3.56
C LEU A 111 -4.78 -1.38 2.76
N LEU A 112 -4.17 -0.21 2.88
CA LEU A 112 -4.51 0.95 2.04
C LEU A 112 -3.37 1.17 1.06
N VAL A 113 -3.64 1.13 -0.24
CA VAL A 113 -2.61 1.21 -1.28
C VAL A 113 -3.01 2.27 -2.31
N ASP A 114 -2.16 3.28 -2.49
CA ASP A 114 -2.35 4.25 -3.56
C ASP A 114 -1.53 3.80 -4.79
N GLU A 115 -2.21 3.59 -5.90
CA GLU A 115 -1.63 3.10 -7.16
C GLU A 115 -0.81 1.80 -7.00
N ILE A 116 -1.48 0.67 -6.80
CA ILE A 116 -0.89 -0.68 -6.60
C ILE A 116 0.27 -1.00 -7.56
N PHE A 117 0.24 -0.46 -8.78
CA PHE A 117 1.23 -0.77 -9.81
C PHE A 117 2.45 0.14 -9.80
N ALA A 118 2.50 1.15 -8.93
CA ALA A 118 3.70 1.94 -8.68
C ALA A 118 4.70 1.22 -7.74
N VAL A 119 4.31 0.06 -7.15
CA VAL A 119 5.18 -0.69 -6.25
C VAL A 119 6.16 -1.54 -7.04
N GLY A 120 7.40 -1.04 -7.16
CA GLY A 120 8.47 -1.78 -7.81
C GLY A 120 8.36 -1.80 -9.34
N ASP A 121 9.11 -2.69 -9.94
CA ASP A 121 9.15 -2.95 -11.38
C ASP A 121 8.17 -4.06 -11.81
N LYS A 122 8.21 -4.38 -13.10
CA LYS A 122 7.34 -5.42 -13.69
C LYS A 122 7.47 -6.78 -13.00
N ASP A 123 8.66 -7.11 -12.51
CA ASP A 123 8.96 -8.44 -11.93
C ASP A 123 8.45 -8.55 -10.48
N PHE A 124 8.40 -7.44 -9.75
CA PHE A 124 7.91 -7.44 -8.37
C PHE A 124 6.39 -7.36 -8.25
N ARG A 125 5.72 -6.81 -9.26
CA ARG A 125 4.25 -6.68 -9.31
C ARG A 125 3.49 -8.00 -9.10
N PRO A 126 3.87 -9.14 -9.72
CA PRO A 126 3.20 -10.42 -9.47
C PRO A 126 3.26 -10.88 -8.01
N LYS A 127 4.37 -10.58 -7.32
CA LYS A 127 4.53 -10.88 -5.88
C LYS A 127 3.56 -10.07 -5.02
N CYS A 128 3.39 -8.76 -5.33
CA CYS A 128 2.42 -7.93 -4.64
C CYS A 128 0.99 -8.43 -4.85
N ILE A 129 0.61 -8.74 -6.08
CA ILE A 129 -0.72 -9.29 -6.41
C ILE A 129 -0.96 -10.62 -5.69
N SER A 130 0.03 -11.52 -5.71
CA SER A 130 -0.05 -12.79 -4.97
C SER A 130 -0.27 -12.56 -3.47
N TYR A 131 0.44 -11.59 -2.89
CA TYR A 131 0.24 -11.23 -1.49
C TYR A 131 -1.19 -10.71 -1.24
N PHE A 132 -1.71 -9.82 -2.09
CA PHE A 132 -3.07 -9.29 -1.95
C PHE A 132 -4.12 -10.39 -2.05
N LYS A 133 -3.98 -11.32 -3.01
CA LYS A 133 -4.87 -12.49 -3.13
C LYS A 133 -4.85 -13.35 -1.86
N LYS A 134 -3.67 -13.64 -1.32
CA LYS A 134 -3.50 -14.39 -0.06
C LYS A 134 -4.06 -13.62 1.15
N HIS A 135 -3.90 -12.31 1.18
CA HIS A 135 -4.42 -11.46 2.24
C HIS A 135 -5.95 -11.46 2.25
N LYS A 136 -6.56 -11.30 1.08
CA LYS A 136 -8.02 -11.39 0.88
C LYS A 136 -8.57 -12.78 1.23
N ALA A 137 -7.90 -13.86 0.83
CA ALA A 137 -8.31 -15.24 1.16
C ALA A 137 -8.33 -15.52 2.66
N LYS A 138 -7.63 -14.72 3.47
CA LYS A 138 -7.68 -14.76 4.95
C LYS A 138 -8.79 -13.89 5.55
N GLY A 139 -9.75 -13.42 4.76
CA GLY A 139 -10.83 -12.54 5.22
C GLY A 139 -10.40 -11.10 5.50
N LYS A 140 -9.19 -10.70 5.07
CA LYS A 140 -8.65 -9.36 5.30
C LYS A 140 -8.99 -8.41 4.16
N THR A 141 -8.95 -7.12 4.43
CA THR A 141 -9.37 -6.07 3.49
C THR A 141 -8.17 -5.44 2.77
N VAL A 142 -8.34 -5.20 1.47
CA VAL A 142 -7.44 -4.36 0.67
C VAL A 142 -8.26 -3.25 0.03
N ILE A 143 -7.89 -2.01 0.30
CA ILE A 143 -8.47 -0.82 -0.34
C ILE A 143 -7.37 -0.19 -1.19
N PHE A 144 -7.63 -0.02 -2.47
CA PHE A 144 -6.64 0.63 -3.32
C PHE A 144 -7.27 1.63 -4.29
N ALA A 145 -6.54 2.71 -4.54
CA ALA A 145 -6.83 3.62 -5.63
C ALA A 145 -6.11 3.13 -6.90
N SER A 146 -6.77 3.19 -8.04
CA SER A 146 -6.18 2.84 -9.32
C SER A 146 -6.93 3.48 -10.48
N HIS A 147 -6.19 3.74 -11.56
CA HIS A 147 -6.74 4.13 -12.86
C HIS A 147 -6.90 2.94 -13.82
N GLY A 148 -6.34 1.79 -13.47
CA GLY A 148 -6.37 0.58 -14.31
C GLY A 148 -7.69 -0.17 -14.21
N LEU A 149 -8.64 0.08 -15.10
CA LEU A 149 -9.96 -0.55 -15.09
C LEU A 149 -9.90 -2.08 -15.18
N ALA A 150 -8.93 -2.62 -15.93
CA ALA A 150 -8.72 -4.07 -16.04
C ALA A 150 -8.39 -4.68 -14.66
N THR A 151 -7.47 -4.06 -13.93
CA THR A 151 -7.08 -4.48 -12.58
C THR A 151 -8.26 -4.44 -11.61
N ILE A 152 -9.03 -3.36 -11.67
CA ILE A 152 -10.21 -3.18 -10.81
C ILE A 152 -11.23 -4.27 -11.09
N LYS A 153 -11.49 -4.55 -12.37
CA LYS A 153 -12.42 -5.60 -12.80
C LYS A 153 -12.00 -6.99 -12.34
N GLU A 154 -10.69 -7.27 -12.33
CA GLU A 154 -10.14 -8.58 -11.95
C GLU A 154 -10.04 -8.79 -10.44
N HIS A 155 -9.70 -7.74 -9.68
CA HIS A 155 -9.26 -7.91 -8.29
C HIS A 155 -10.21 -7.34 -7.24
N CYS A 156 -11.17 -6.46 -7.61
CA CYS A 156 -12.10 -5.85 -6.67
C CYS A 156 -13.42 -6.60 -6.56
N ASP A 157 -13.95 -6.65 -5.34
CA ASP A 157 -15.34 -7.10 -5.09
C ASP A 157 -16.33 -5.94 -5.23
N LYS A 158 -15.91 -4.75 -4.80
CA LYS A 158 -16.68 -3.49 -4.84
C LYS A 158 -15.79 -2.34 -5.29
N VAL A 159 -16.39 -1.34 -5.88
CA VAL A 159 -15.71 -0.14 -6.38
C VAL A 159 -16.48 1.09 -5.94
N ILE A 160 -15.73 2.08 -5.44
CA ILE A 160 -16.22 3.43 -5.19
C ILE A 160 -15.75 4.32 -6.35
N LEU A 161 -16.68 5.02 -7.00
CA LEU A 161 -16.39 6.06 -7.97
C LEU A 161 -16.45 7.42 -7.28
N LEU A 162 -15.33 8.13 -7.31
CA LEU A 162 -15.22 9.49 -6.80
C LEU A 162 -15.12 10.48 -7.95
N ASP A 163 -15.87 11.57 -7.84
CA ASP A 163 -15.71 12.76 -8.69
C ASP A 163 -15.84 14.02 -7.84
N LYS A 164 -14.85 14.93 -7.96
CA LYS A 164 -14.80 16.20 -7.22
C LYS A 164 -15.11 16.06 -5.72
N GLY A 165 -14.57 15.03 -5.07
CA GLY A 165 -14.76 14.75 -3.66
C GLY A 165 -16.10 14.10 -3.28
N LYS A 166 -16.97 13.80 -4.24
CA LYS A 166 -18.28 13.17 -4.02
C LYS A 166 -18.25 11.69 -4.47
N VAL A 167 -18.98 10.85 -3.74
CA VAL A 167 -19.24 9.46 -4.15
C VAL A 167 -20.36 9.46 -5.19
N ILE A 168 -20.02 9.10 -6.41
CA ILE A 168 -20.98 9.03 -7.53
C ILE A 168 -21.62 7.64 -7.61
N ALA A 169 -20.86 6.60 -7.30
CA ALA A 169 -21.35 5.22 -7.31
C ALA A 169 -20.56 4.34 -6.34
N PHE A 170 -21.22 3.33 -5.79
CA PHE A 170 -20.62 2.28 -4.98
C PHE A 170 -21.33 0.96 -5.25
N ASP A 171 -20.72 0.11 -6.08
CA ASP A 171 -21.32 -1.18 -6.50
C ASP A 171 -20.21 -2.14 -6.99
N LYS A 172 -20.62 -3.25 -7.59
CA LYS A 172 -19.73 -4.23 -8.26
C LYS A 172 -18.95 -3.56 -9.41
N PRO A 173 -17.71 -4.01 -9.69
CA PRO A 173 -16.84 -3.40 -10.70
C PRO A 173 -17.52 -3.15 -12.05
N LYS A 174 -18.23 -4.14 -12.61
CA LYS A 174 -18.88 -4.03 -13.93
C LYS A 174 -19.86 -2.84 -14.02
N LYS A 175 -20.61 -2.58 -12.92
CA LYS A 175 -21.60 -1.48 -12.91
C LYS A 175 -20.91 -0.12 -12.83
N VAL A 176 -19.95 -0.01 -11.90
CA VAL A 176 -19.27 1.28 -11.65
C VAL A 176 -18.37 1.67 -12.81
N ILE A 177 -17.69 0.72 -13.44
CA ILE A 177 -16.86 0.97 -14.64
C ILE A 177 -17.72 1.53 -15.78
N LYS A 178 -18.91 0.96 -16.04
CA LYS A 178 -19.84 1.48 -17.07
C LYS A 178 -20.26 2.93 -16.82
N ILE A 179 -20.41 3.33 -15.54
CA ILE A 179 -20.73 4.72 -15.19
C ILE A 179 -19.50 5.60 -15.45
N TYR A 180 -18.32 5.16 -15.05
CA TYR A 180 -17.07 5.91 -15.23
C TYR A 180 -16.70 6.13 -16.70
N GLU A 181 -16.93 5.14 -17.57
CA GLU A 181 -16.68 5.24 -19.00
C GLU A 181 -17.60 6.22 -19.76
N LYS A 182 -18.74 6.60 -19.13
CA LYS A 182 -19.68 7.58 -19.67
C LYS A 182 -19.45 9.02 -19.17
N MET A 183 -18.47 9.23 -18.26
CA MET A 183 -18.09 10.53 -17.69
C MET A 183 -16.90 11.16 -18.43
#